data_4184a1322de41656d02a47fbc4bcb20e
#
_entry.id   4184a1322de41656d02a47fbc4bcb20e
#
_cell.length_a   1.000
_cell.length_b   1.000
_cell.length_c   1.000
_cell.angle_alpha   90.00
_cell.angle_beta   90.00
_cell.angle_gamma   90.00
#
_symmetry.space_group_name_H-M   'P 1'
#
loop_
_entity.id
_entity.type
_entity.pdbx_description
1 polymer ?
#
loop_
_entity_poly.entity_id
_entity_poly.type
_entity_poly.pdbx_seq_one_letter_code
_entity_poly.pdbx_strand_id
1 'polypeptide(L)'
;EGDRVLAEWALEAWARQTNPSLEMVPGPEESATIRVYWVAAGEGMYGEMRARMVDGRLAADVFVHPDTESLGLDIAQRARLDPLFRDTVVYLTCVHELGHAFGLPHTGAFSDIMYTFQYGGDFVAYFMRFREKLDAWDDIRLASPFSDADSGTLRFLYPQRGVS
;
A
#
# COMPACT_ATOMS: atom_id res chain seq x y z
N GLU A 1 0.20 -8.35 15.18
CA GLU A 1 0.90 -9.37 14.34
C GLU A 1 0.30 -9.41 12.92
N GLY A 2 -1.05 -9.42 12.78
CA GLY A 2 -1.71 -9.43 11.47
C GLY A 2 -1.38 -8.23 10.60
N ASP A 3 -1.35 -7.02 11.13
CA ASP A 3 -1.05 -5.80 10.37
C ASP A 3 0.35 -5.83 9.73
N ARG A 4 1.33 -6.39 10.42
CA ARG A 4 2.67 -6.59 9.88
C ARG A 4 2.66 -7.50 8.65
N VAL A 5 1.92 -8.59 8.69
CA VAL A 5 1.78 -9.50 7.55
C VAL A 5 1.14 -8.81 6.36
N LEU A 6 0.15 -7.93 6.58
CA LEU A 6 -0.46 -7.14 5.51
C LEU A 6 0.54 -6.19 4.84
N ALA A 7 1.44 -5.57 5.61
CA ALA A 7 2.50 -4.73 5.05
C ALA A 7 3.52 -5.56 4.25
N GLU A 8 3.90 -6.75 4.73
CA GLU A 8 4.78 -7.67 4.02
C GLU A 8 4.14 -8.12 2.68
N TRP A 9 2.85 -8.46 2.68
CA TRP A 9 2.11 -8.81 1.45
C TRP A 9 1.99 -7.64 0.47
N ALA A 10 1.88 -6.40 0.98
CA ALA A 10 1.87 -5.22 0.12
C ALA A 10 3.22 -5.02 -0.59
N LEU A 11 4.34 -5.23 0.10
CA LEU A 11 5.68 -5.24 -0.51
C LEU A 11 5.82 -6.34 -1.56
N GLU A 12 5.39 -7.57 -1.24
CA GLU A 12 5.40 -8.69 -2.18
C GLU A 12 4.54 -8.41 -3.42
N ALA A 13 3.38 -7.77 -3.25
CA ALA A 13 2.50 -7.41 -4.35
C ALA A 13 3.19 -6.48 -5.34
N TRP A 14 3.87 -5.43 -4.88
CA TRP A 14 4.67 -4.56 -5.74
C TRP A 14 5.84 -5.28 -6.42
N ALA A 15 6.57 -6.13 -5.68
CA ALA A 15 7.69 -6.89 -6.24
C ALA A 15 7.24 -7.80 -7.40
N ARG A 16 6.07 -8.43 -7.29
CA ARG A 16 5.50 -9.28 -8.35
C ARG A 16 5.22 -8.53 -9.65
N GLN A 17 5.01 -7.20 -9.61
CA GLN A 17 4.76 -6.40 -10.82
C GLN A 17 6.02 -6.17 -11.67
N THR A 18 7.21 -6.34 -11.10
CA THR A 18 8.50 -6.02 -11.75
C THR A 18 9.43 -7.21 -11.92
N ASN A 19 9.03 -8.42 -11.48
CA ASN A 19 9.90 -9.60 -11.42
C ASN A 19 10.79 -9.75 -12.69
N PRO A 20 12.13 -9.82 -12.59
CA PRO A 20 12.96 -9.89 -11.37
C PRO A 20 13.60 -8.55 -10.92
N SER A 21 13.14 -7.39 -11.38
CA SER A 21 13.82 -6.10 -11.18
C SER A 21 13.82 -5.59 -9.74
N LEU A 22 12.82 -5.98 -8.93
CA LEU A 22 12.75 -5.67 -7.51
C LEU A 22 12.74 -6.95 -6.68
N GLU A 23 13.65 -7.03 -5.72
CA GLU A 23 13.70 -8.08 -4.73
C GLU A 23 13.52 -7.48 -3.34
N MET A 24 12.60 -8.06 -2.55
CA MET A 24 12.34 -7.63 -1.17
C MET A 24 13.17 -8.49 -0.22
N VAL A 25 14.19 -7.87 0.38
CA VAL A 25 15.07 -8.53 1.34
C VAL A 25 14.88 -7.90 2.71
N PRO A 26 14.36 -8.64 3.70
CA PRO A 26 14.27 -8.15 5.07
C PRO A 26 15.66 -7.78 5.61
N GLY A 27 15.76 -6.67 6.31
CA GLY A 27 17.02 -6.18 6.85
C GLY A 27 16.84 -5.37 8.14
N PRO A 28 17.94 -5.02 8.81
CA PRO A 28 17.88 -4.20 10.01
C PRO A 28 17.39 -2.78 9.69
N GLU A 29 16.69 -2.19 10.65
CA GLU A 29 16.05 -0.87 10.51
C GLU A 29 17.06 0.21 10.06
N GLU A 30 18.26 0.19 10.61
CA GLU A 30 19.28 1.21 10.36
C GLU A 30 19.71 1.29 8.89
N SER A 31 19.73 0.17 8.19
CA SER A 31 20.16 0.07 6.80
C SER A 31 19.02 -0.15 5.80
N ALA A 32 17.78 -0.34 6.27
CA ALA A 32 16.65 -0.58 5.39
C ALA A 32 16.37 0.61 4.48
N THR A 33 16.19 0.35 3.19
CA THR A 33 15.80 1.36 2.20
C THR A 33 14.36 1.81 2.38
N ILE A 34 13.47 0.88 2.74
CA ILE A 34 12.07 1.17 3.08
C ILE A 34 11.82 0.69 4.50
N ARG A 35 11.24 1.55 5.32
CA ARG A 35 10.80 1.23 6.67
C ARG A 35 9.29 1.45 6.76
N VAL A 36 8.58 0.56 7.44
CA VAL A 36 7.14 0.71 7.68
C VAL A 36 6.91 0.82 9.17
N TYR A 37 6.25 1.89 9.57
CA TYR A 37 5.92 2.20 10.96
C TYR A 37 4.41 2.23 11.17
N TRP A 38 3.98 1.64 12.28
CA TRP A 38 2.61 1.75 12.75
C TRP A 38 2.48 2.97 13.64
N VAL A 39 1.51 3.82 13.36
CA VAL A 39 1.29 5.09 14.07
C VAL A 39 0.02 4.98 14.91
N ALA A 40 0.03 5.55 16.12
CA ALA A 40 -1.13 5.56 17.01
C ALA A 40 -2.24 6.46 16.46
N ALA A 41 -3.48 6.17 16.83
CA ALA A 41 -4.64 6.97 16.45
C ALA A 41 -4.47 8.44 16.88
N GLY A 42 -4.82 9.37 16.00
CA GLY A 42 -4.74 10.81 16.25
C GLY A 42 -3.42 11.48 15.88
N GLU A 43 -2.43 10.74 15.43
CA GLU A 43 -1.15 11.27 14.95
C GLU A 43 -1.06 11.25 13.41
N GLY A 44 -1.30 12.42 12.78
CA GLY A 44 -1.10 12.61 11.35
C GLY A 44 -2.21 12.05 10.45
N MET A 45 -1.87 11.80 9.18
CA MET A 45 -2.77 11.25 8.17
C MET A 45 -2.85 9.73 8.30
N TYR A 46 -3.88 9.13 7.68
CA TYR A 46 -4.13 7.68 7.70
C TYR A 46 -2.97 6.84 7.13
N GLY A 47 -2.28 7.39 6.12
CA GLY A 47 -1.03 6.90 5.59
C GLY A 47 -0.17 8.07 5.15
N GLU A 48 1.14 7.94 5.27
CA GLU A 48 2.11 8.95 4.85
C GLU A 48 3.44 8.29 4.47
N MET A 49 4.02 8.70 3.35
CA MET A 49 5.40 8.38 2.99
C MET A 49 6.28 9.62 3.12
N ARG A 50 7.42 9.47 3.78
CA ARG A 50 8.46 10.50 3.90
C ARG A 50 9.74 10.02 3.25
N ALA A 51 10.20 10.74 2.23
CA ALA A 51 11.48 10.46 1.61
C ALA A 51 12.64 10.81 2.56
N ARG A 52 13.69 10.01 2.55
CA ARG A 52 14.93 10.24 3.28
C ARG A 52 16.15 9.83 2.46
N MET A 53 17.34 10.16 2.93
CA MET A 53 18.59 9.73 2.31
C MET A 53 19.34 8.80 3.27
N VAL A 54 19.86 7.70 2.75
CA VAL A 54 20.73 6.77 3.45
C VAL A 54 21.95 6.50 2.57
N ASP A 55 23.12 6.82 3.05
CA ASP A 55 24.39 6.63 2.33
C ASP A 55 24.35 7.18 0.89
N GLY A 56 23.71 8.36 0.70
CA GLY A 56 23.56 9.00 -0.60
C GLY A 56 22.52 8.36 -1.53
N ARG A 57 21.72 7.43 -1.04
CA ARG A 57 20.64 6.78 -1.79
C ARG A 57 19.28 7.21 -1.26
N LEU A 58 18.33 7.34 -2.18
CA LEU A 58 16.94 7.62 -1.82
C LEU A 58 16.34 6.42 -1.07
N ALA A 59 15.71 6.72 0.04
CA ALA A 59 15.04 5.78 0.92
C ALA A 59 13.70 6.38 1.38
N ALA A 60 12.85 5.60 2.03
CA ALA A 60 11.54 6.03 2.46
C ALA A 60 11.15 5.47 3.82
N ASP A 61 10.50 6.31 4.62
CA ASP A 61 9.76 5.90 5.81
C ASP A 61 8.26 5.98 5.51
N VAL A 62 7.58 4.88 5.68
CA VAL A 62 6.15 4.72 5.46
C VAL A 62 5.45 4.61 6.81
N PHE A 63 4.49 5.49 7.05
CA PHE A 63 3.69 5.53 8.28
C PHE A 63 2.27 5.12 7.96
N VAL A 64 1.73 4.16 8.68
CA VAL A 64 0.38 3.64 8.49
C VAL A 64 -0.36 3.63 9.82
N HIS A 65 -1.58 4.18 9.84
CA HIS A 65 -2.52 4.01 10.92
C HIS A 65 -3.35 2.75 10.71
N PRO A 66 -3.27 1.75 11.58
CA PRO A 66 -4.11 0.55 11.47
C PRO A 66 -5.52 0.76 12.04
N ASP A 67 -5.78 1.92 12.63
CA ASP A 67 -7.08 2.28 13.20
C ASP A 67 -7.98 2.91 12.13
N THR A 68 -9.07 2.22 11.79
CA THR A 68 -10.04 2.67 10.79
C THR A 68 -11.06 3.67 11.32
N GLU A 69 -11.10 3.93 12.63
CA GLU A 69 -12.06 4.85 13.25
C GLU A 69 -11.89 6.30 12.77
N SER A 70 -10.68 6.69 12.40
CA SER A 70 -10.35 8.03 11.92
C SER A 70 -10.77 8.31 10.47
N LEU A 71 -11.17 7.29 9.70
CA LEU A 71 -11.56 7.41 8.29
C LEU A 71 -13.02 7.82 8.04
N GLY A 72 -13.75 8.10 9.10
CA GLY A 72 -15.16 8.45 9.06
C GLY A 72 -16.08 7.32 9.47
N LEU A 73 -17.32 7.69 9.81
CA LEU A 73 -18.29 6.77 10.43
C LEU A 73 -18.61 5.56 9.56
N ASP A 74 -18.74 5.73 8.25
CA ASP A 74 -19.14 4.65 7.33
C ASP A 74 -18.05 3.58 7.24
N ILE A 75 -16.78 3.98 7.14
CA ILE A 75 -15.63 3.07 7.16
C ILE A 75 -15.52 2.38 8.51
N ALA A 76 -15.57 3.13 9.61
CA ALA A 76 -15.46 2.61 10.96
C ALA A 76 -16.56 1.57 11.26
N GLN A 77 -17.81 1.87 10.92
CA GLN A 77 -18.93 0.96 11.12
C GLN A 77 -18.77 -0.33 10.31
N ARG A 78 -18.39 -0.23 9.05
CA ARG A 78 -18.17 -1.40 8.20
C ARG A 78 -17.00 -2.25 8.69
N ALA A 79 -15.91 -1.64 9.08
CA ALA A 79 -14.73 -2.32 9.62
C ALA A 79 -15.04 -3.12 10.90
N ARG A 80 -15.92 -2.61 11.76
CA ARG A 80 -16.39 -3.34 12.96
C ARG A 80 -17.24 -4.56 12.62
N LEU A 81 -18.03 -4.49 11.55
CA LEU A 81 -18.94 -5.56 11.12
C LEU A 81 -18.26 -6.60 10.22
N ASP A 82 -17.21 -6.19 9.51
CA ASP A 82 -16.48 -7.03 8.56
C ASP A 82 -14.95 -6.89 8.82
N PRO A 83 -14.36 -7.78 9.61
CA PRO A 83 -12.93 -7.77 9.88
C PRO A 83 -12.07 -7.85 8.61
N LEU A 84 -12.52 -8.58 7.58
CA LEU A 84 -11.81 -8.67 6.31
C LEU A 84 -11.85 -7.35 5.52
N PHE A 85 -12.90 -6.55 5.68
CA PHE A 85 -12.94 -5.18 5.16
C PHE A 85 -11.94 -4.29 5.90
N ARG A 86 -11.84 -4.39 7.22
CA ARG A 86 -10.83 -3.68 8.03
C ARG A 86 -9.42 -3.99 7.52
N ASP A 87 -9.12 -5.26 7.32
CA ASP A 87 -7.80 -5.69 6.85
C ASP A 87 -7.54 -5.27 5.41
N THR A 88 -8.57 -5.22 4.57
CA THR A 88 -8.50 -4.65 3.22
C THR A 88 -8.09 -3.17 3.26
N VAL A 89 -8.68 -2.38 4.16
CA VAL A 89 -8.34 -0.95 4.31
C VAL A 89 -6.88 -0.79 4.70
N VAL A 90 -6.40 -1.53 5.69
CA VAL A 90 -4.99 -1.48 6.13
C VAL A 90 -4.05 -1.93 5.01
N TYR A 91 -4.35 -3.04 4.35
CA TYR A 91 -3.56 -3.57 3.25
C TYR A 91 -3.44 -2.57 2.09
N LEU A 92 -4.55 -2.03 1.60
CA LEU A 92 -4.54 -1.08 0.48
C LEU A 92 -3.86 0.23 0.85
N THR A 93 -3.94 0.67 2.10
CA THR A 93 -3.16 1.82 2.58
C THR A 93 -1.66 1.52 2.52
N CYS A 94 -1.23 0.35 2.97
CA CYS A 94 0.17 -0.06 2.83
C CYS A 94 0.60 -0.09 1.35
N VAL A 95 -0.21 -0.65 0.46
CA VAL A 95 0.08 -0.68 -0.99
C VAL A 95 0.22 0.73 -1.55
N HIS A 96 -0.68 1.66 -1.20
CA HIS A 96 -0.66 3.05 -1.64
C HIS A 96 0.63 3.77 -1.19
N GLU A 97 0.91 3.76 0.10
CA GLU A 97 2.09 4.46 0.65
C GLU A 97 3.41 3.86 0.18
N LEU A 98 3.46 2.54 0.00
CA LEU A 98 4.61 1.87 -0.61
C LEU A 98 4.74 2.24 -2.09
N GLY A 99 3.66 2.48 -2.81
CA GLY A 99 3.69 3.03 -4.17
C GLY A 99 4.45 4.36 -4.22
N HIS A 100 4.21 5.27 -3.27
CA HIS A 100 4.99 6.50 -3.14
C HIS A 100 6.46 6.22 -2.81
N ALA A 101 6.75 5.25 -1.96
CA ALA A 101 8.12 4.84 -1.64
C ALA A 101 8.87 4.32 -2.87
N PHE A 102 8.18 3.71 -3.83
CA PHE A 102 8.72 3.30 -5.13
C PHE A 102 8.76 4.42 -6.18
N GLY A 103 8.22 5.59 -5.88
CA GLY A 103 8.26 6.76 -6.75
C GLY A 103 7.00 7.02 -7.57
N LEU A 104 5.89 6.31 -7.31
CA LEU A 104 4.64 6.54 -8.02
C LEU A 104 3.95 7.80 -7.50
N PRO A 105 3.50 8.70 -8.39
CA PRO A 105 2.70 9.86 -8.01
C PRO A 105 1.23 9.49 -7.79
N HIS A 106 0.47 10.39 -7.18
CA HIS A 106 -0.99 10.29 -7.17
C HIS A 106 -1.59 10.31 -8.58
N THR A 107 -2.72 9.64 -8.72
CA THR A 107 -3.54 9.66 -9.94
C THR A 107 -4.96 10.17 -9.64
N GLY A 108 -5.67 10.59 -10.68
CA GLY A 108 -7.08 10.98 -10.61
C GLY A 108 -8.06 9.85 -11.03
N ALA A 109 -7.55 8.67 -11.36
CA ALA A 109 -8.39 7.55 -11.77
C ALA A 109 -8.79 6.69 -10.56
N PHE A 110 -10.08 6.61 -10.29
CA PHE A 110 -10.64 5.88 -9.13
C PHE A 110 -10.30 4.37 -9.12
N SER A 111 -9.93 3.82 -10.27
CA SER A 111 -9.50 2.42 -10.41
C SER A 111 -8.08 2.15 -9.90
N ASP A 112 -7.25 3.18 -9.77
CA ASP A 112 -5.84 3.05 -9.44
C ASP A 112 -5.65 2.93 -7.93
N ILE A 113 -4.61 2.19 -7.51
CA ILE A 113 -4.21 2.17 -6.09
C ILE A 113 -3.64 3.53 -5.68
N MET A 114 -3.04 4.27 -6.62
CA MET A 114 -2.48 5.59 -6.38
C MET A 114 -3.50 6.73 -6.47
N TYR A 115 -4.80 6.41 -6.54
CA TYR A 115 -5.86 7.42 -6.54
C TYR A 115 -5.79 8.32 -5.30
N THR A 116 -5.97 9.63 -5.49
CA THR A 116 -6.07 10.59 -4.39
C THR A 116 -7.50 11.10 -4.22
N PHE A 117 -8.01 11.01 -3.00
CA PHE A 117 -9.37 11.44 -2.65
C PHE A 117 -9.59 12.96 -2.66
N GLN A 118 -8.55 13.76 -2.95
CA GLN A 118 -8.72 15.20 -3.18
C GLN A 118 -9.65 15.51 -4.36
N TYR A 119 -9.84 14.56 -5.30
CA TYR A 119 -10.79 14.66 -6.40
C TYR A 119 -12.21 14.21 -6.03
N GLY A 120 -12.45 13.87 -4.77
CA GLY A 120 -13.69 13.30 -4.29
C GLY A 120 -13.76 11.80 -4.52
N GLY A 121 -14.88 11.20 -4.20
CA GLY A 121 -15.13 9.78 -4.36
C GLY A 121 -15.65 9.12 -3.09
N ASP A 122 -16.17 7.92 -3.25
CA ASP A 122 -16.73 7.10 -2.18
C ASP A 122 -15.64 6.19 -1.60
N PHE A 123 -15.17 6.51 -0.39
CA PHE A 123 -14.15 5.72 0.30
C PHE A 123 -14.58 4.27 0.52
N VAL A 124 -15.83 4.04 0.88
CA VAL A 124 -16.36 2.68 1.08
C VAL A 124 -16.30 1.91 -0.24
N ALA A 125 -16.80 2.48 -1.32
CA ALA A 125 -16.77 1.86 -2.64
C ALA A 125 -15.34 1.59 -3.11
N TYR A 126 -14.38 2.49 -2.81
CA TYR A 126 -12.98 2.31 -3.14
C TYR A 126 -12.40 1.03 -2.51
N PHE A 127 -12.58 0.85 -1.22
CA PHE A 127 -12.08 -0.34 -0.52
C PHE A 127 -12.90 -1.60 -0.84
N MET A 128 -14.21 -1.46 -1.06
CA MET A 128 -15.09 -2.58 -1.40
C MET A 128 -14.73 -3.23 -2.73
N ARG A 129 -14.20 -2.51 -3.70
CA ARG A 129 -13.72 -3.09 -4.98
C ARG A 129 -12.72 -4.24 -4.77
N PHE A 130 -11.85 -4.11 -3.79
CA PHE A 130 -10.88 -5.15 -3.45
C PHE A 130 -11.50 -6.19 -2.51
N ARG A 131 -12.24 -5.74 -1.49
CA ARG A 131 -12.90 -6.62 -0.53
C ARG A 131 -13.80 -7.67 -1.19
N GLU A 132 -14.51 -7.30 -2.24
CA GLU A 132 -15.41 -8.18 -3.01
C GLU A 132 -14.70 -9.32 -3.77
N LYS A 133 -13.37 -9.23 -3.91
CA LYS A 133 -12.56 -10.30 -4.50
C LYS A 133 -12.13 -11.36 -3.51
N LEU A 134 -12.45 -11.18 -2.22
CA LEU A 134 -11.91 -11.97 -1.13
C LEU A 134 -13.02 -12.81 -0.48
N ASP A 135 -12.77 -14.12 -0.36
CA ASP A 135 -13.58 -15.04 0.44
C ASP A 135 -12.95 -15.29 1.81
N ALA A 136 -11.61 -15.24 1.88
CA ALA A 136 -10.84 -15.49 3.09
C ALA A 136 -9.67 -14.49 3.23
N TRP A 137 -9.07 -14.43 4.41
CA TRP A 137 -7.96 -13.53 4.73
C TRP A 137 -6.72 -13.74 3.83
N ASP A 138 -6.39 -14.99 3.55
CA ASP A 138 -5.24 -15.35 2.70
C ASP A 138 -5.41 -14.89 1.23
N ASP A 139 -6.65 -14.64 0.79
CA ASP A 139 -6.92 -14.13 -0.56
C ASP A 139 -6.35 -12.72 -0.76
N ILE A 140 -6.15 -11.95 0.31
CA ILE A 140 -5.51 -10.62 0.25
C ILE A 140 -4.14 -10.72 -0.41
N ARG A 141 -3.35 -11.75 -0.10
CA ARG A 141 -2.04 -11.98 -0.69
C ARG A 141 -2.10 -12.34 -2.17
N LEU A 142 -3.17 -13.00 -2.60
CA LEU A 142 -3.32 -13.58 -3.94
C LEU A 142 -3.98 -12.61 -4.92
N ALA A 143 -4.93 -11.81 -4.47
CA ALA A 143 -5.65 -10.86 -5.30
C ALA A 143 -4.75 -9.68 -5.70
N SER A 144 -4.87 -9.22 -6.95
CA SER A 144 -4.15 -8.03 -7.41
C SER A 144 -4.88 -6.76 -6.97
N PRO A 145 -4.21 -5.84 -6.27
CA PRO A 145 -4.78 -4.53 -5.94
C PRO A 145 -4.58 -3.49 -7.05
N PHE A 146 -3.83 -3.80 -8.10
CA PHE A 146 -3.36 -2.84 -9.10
C PHE A 146 -4.28 -2.71 -10.30
N SER A 147 -4.35 -1.50 -10.85
CA SER A 147 -4.77 -1.24 -12.22
C SER A 147 -3.61 -1.50 -13.20
N ASP A 148 -3.93 -1.50 -14.50
CA ASP A 148 -2.90 -1.55 -15.56
C ASP A 148 -2.00 -0.32 -15.53
N ALA A 149 -2.54 0.84 -15.15
CA ALA A 149 -1.80 2.10 -15.01
C ALA A 149 -0.79 2.04 -13.86
N ASP A 150 -1.18 1.52 -12.70
CA ASP A 150 -0.27 1.33 -11.56
C ASP A 150 0.91 0.44 -11.94
N SER A 151 0.61 -0.73 -12.51
CA SER A 151 1.61 -1.70 -12.93
C SER A 151 2.50 -1.17 -14.07
N GLY A 152 1.92 -0.42 -15.00
CA GLY A 152 2.64 0.21 -16.11
C GLY A 152 3.62 1.27 -15.63
N THR A 153 3.21 2.12 -14.70
CA THR A 153 4.06 3.16 -14.10
C THR A 153 5.23 2.54 -13.34
N LEU A 154 4.97 1.50 -12.55
CA LEU A 154 6.05 0.82 -11.82
C LEU A 154 7.08 0.20 -12.77
N ARG A 155 6.62 -0.51 -13.83
CA ARG A 155 7.51 -1.09 -14.83
C ARG A 155 8.32 -0.07 -15.62
N PHE A 156 7.76 1.13 -15.82
CA PHE A 156 8.49 2.23 -16.44
C PHE A 156 9.61 2.75 -15.53
N LEU A 157 9.36 2.86 -14.22
CA LEU A 157 10.36 3.30 -13.24
C LEU A 157 11.45 2.24 -13.00
N TYR A 158 11.07 0.97 -13.06
CA TYR A 158 11.94 -0.19 -12.82
C TYR A 158 11.92 -1.14 -14.02
N PRO A 159 12.50 -0.74 -15.16
CA PRO A 159 12.51 -1.58 -16.35
C PRO A 159 13.30 -2.85 -16.09
N GLN A 160 12.83 -3.97 -16.67
CA GLN A 160 13.59 -5.21 -16.65
C GLN A 160 14.94 -4.96 -17.29
N ARG A 161 16.01 -5.28 -16.59
CA ARG A 161 17.34 -5.28 -17.20
C ARG A 161 17.33 -6.35 -18.28
N GLY A 162 17.45 -5.93 -19.55
CA GLY A 162 17.55 -6.86 -20.66
C GLY A 162 18.66 -7.85 -20.36
N VAL A 163 18.34 -9.14 -20.51
CA VAL A 163 19.36 -10.19 -20.57
C VAL A 163 20.11 -9.92 -21.87
N SER A 164 21.27 -9.30 -21.78
CA SER A 164 22.23 -9.17 -22.87
C SER A 164 23.03 -10.45 -23.03
#